data_3ec180c706a5d14c2da9ace7a383c668
#
_entry.id   3ec180c706a5d14c2da9ace7a383c668
#
_cell.length_a   1.000
_cell.length_b   1.000
_cell.length_c   1.000
_cell.angle_alpha   90.00
_cell.angle_beta   90.00
_cell.angle_gamma   90.00
#
_symmetry.space_group_name_H-M   'P 1'
#
loop_
_entity.id
_entity.type
_entity.pdbx_description
1 polymer ?
#
loop_
_entity_poly.entity_id
_entity_poly.type
_entity_poly.pdbx_seq_one_letter_code
_entity_poly.pdbx_strand_id
1 'polypeptide(L)'
;QQRIRWMDHQLDLGIPFADPAAYPRRRGFDHYYGVIWGVVDYFDPFSLVHQDAEVKDVPSNFYLTDSITDYSVDYIHTFDKKDEAPFFLYVAYTAPHWPLHAKIDDIQKYKGKYDAGWNELKINRFERQKEMKLFSQKTPIDPVIDRGNSWDQLTAAEKSYQAGKMEVHAAMIDSVDQGIGRIIGALRETGELENTIIFFLSDNGASPEIPGYAGYDRNGQTRDGKIAHRERELKLTEHRNKLGSAESYAGLGPAWANATNSPLRYWKKESFEGGCRTPLIVHWPAGIGSKAGEITTNIGHVMDIAPTCLELAGAKQGNSFSMDGESLAGLLQRNEVDLDRILYFEHMG
;
A
#
# COMPACT_ATOMS: atom_id res chain seq x y z
N GLN A 1 -4.62 -23.11 -8.75
CA GLN A 1 -3.51 -24.07 -8.79
C GLN A 1 -2.42 -23.68 -9.81
N GLN A 2 -2.76 -23.28 -11.05
CA GLN A 2 -1.77 -22.89 -12.06
C GLN A 2 -0.98 -21.62 -11.69
N ARG A 3 -1.60 -20.66 -11.02
CA ARG A 3 -0.98 -19.38 -10.64
C ARG A 3 0.10 -19.54 -9.56
N ILE A 4 -0.13 -20.43 -8.59
CA ILE A 4 0.84 -20.72 -7.51
C ILE A 4 2.03 -21.49 -8.07
N ARG A 5 1.80 -22.46 -8.95
CA ARG A 5 2.87 -23.20 -9.64
C ARG A 5 3.73 -22.30 -10.52
N TRP A 6 3.14 -21.28 -11.16
CA TRP A 6 3.87 -20.32 -11.97
C TRP A 6 4.84 -19.46 -11.15
N MET A 7 4.42 -19.07 -9.94
CA MET A 7 5.24 -18.27 -9.02
C MET A 7 6.41 -19.09 -8.45
N ASP A 8 6.16 -20.32 -8.01
CA ASP A 8 7.19 -21.23 -7.54
C ASP A 8 8.19 -21.57 -8.66
N HIS A 9 7.69 -21.83 -9.85
CA HIS A 9 8.49 -22.13 -11.03
C HIS A 9 9.41 -20.96 -11.43
N GLN A 10 8.99 -19.72 -11.28
CA GLN A 10 9.84 -18.56 -11.56
C GLN A 10 10.96 -18.38 -10.54
N LEU A 11 10.70 -18.66 -9.27
CA LEU A 11 11.73 -18.63 -8.21
C LEU A 11 12.79 -19.72 -8.45
N ASP A 12 12.36 -20.94 -8.74
CA ASP A 12 13.25 -22.10 -8.96
C ASP A 12 14.16 -21.94 -10.19
N LEU A 13 13.70 -21.23 -11.21
CA LEU A 13 14.42 -21.05 -12.47
C LEU A 13 15.16 -19.71 -12.61
N GLY A 14 15.10 -18.82 -11.62
CA GLY A 14 15.65 -17.46 -11.73
C GLY A 14 14.99 -16.60 -12.81
N ILE A 15 13.79 -16.99 -13.24
CA ILE A 15 13.04 -16.36 -14.34
C ILE A 15 12.61 -14.89 -14.07
N PRO A 16 12.45 -14.38 -12.82
CA PRO A 16 12.06 -12.98 -12.60
C PRO A 16 12.88 -11.97 -13.41
N PHE A 17 14.10 -12.31 -13.76
CA PHE A 17 15.02 -11.42 -14.48
C PHE A 17 15.25 -11.81 -15.96
N ALA A 18 14.58 -12.87 -16.44
CA ALA A 18 14.89 -13.45 -17.76
C ALA A 18 14.42 -12.58 -18.94
N ASP A 19 13.33 -11.81 -18.79
CA ASP A 19 12.83 -10.93 -19.85
C ASP A 19 12.53 -9.52 -19.32
N PRO A 20 13.43 -8.56 -19.55
CA PRO A 20 13.23 -7.18 -19.11
C PRO A 20 12.21 -6.40 -19.96
N ALA A 21 11.60 -6.97 -20.99
CA ALA A 21 10.66 -6.26 -21.88
C ALA A 21 9.43 -5.72 -21.13
N ALA A 22 9.07 -6.32 -19.99
CA ALA A 22 7.99 -5.87 -19.12
C ALA A 22 8.42 -4.85 -18.04
N TYR A 23 9.71 -4.57 -17.91
CA TYR A 23 10.22 -3.63 -16.89
C TYR A 23 9.78 -2.20 -17.20
N PRO A 24 9.58 -1.36 -16.16
CA PRO A 24 9.08 0.00 -16.34
C PRO A 24 9.88 0.84 -17.34
N ARG A 25 11.21 0.71 -17.35
CA ARG A 25 12.07 1.39 -18.34
C ARG A 25 11.80 1.00 -19.79
N ARG A 26 11.26 -0.19 -20.03
CA ARG A 26 10.84 -0.65 -21.37
C ARG A 26 9.38 -0.30 -21.66
N ARG A 27 8.72 0.38 -20.73
CA ARG A 27 7.31 0.79 -20.80
C ARG A 27 7.10 2.29 -20.67
N GLY A 28 8.13 3.09 -20.88
CA GLY A 28 8.06 4.54 -20.96
C GLY A 28 8.61 5.30 -19.76
N PHE A 29 9.10 4.64 -18.73
CA PHE A 29 9.80 5.29 -17.62
C PHE A 29 11.30 5.42 -17.93
N ASP A 30 11.88 6.59 -17.69
CA ASP A 30 13.31 6.84 -17.87
C ASP A 30 14.16 6.22 -16.76
N HIS A 31 13.59 6.15 -15.55
CA HIS A 31 14.24 5.62 -14.36
C HIS A 31 13.33 4.62 -13.65
N TYR A 32 13.95 3.63 -13.02
CA TYR A 32 13.24 2.65 -12.21
C TYR A 32 14.10 2.13 -11.06
N TYR A 33 13.53 2.10 -9.87
CA TYR A 33 14.04 1.36 -8.73
C TYR A 33 12.87 0.74 -7.98
N GLY A 34 12.91 -0.57 -7.72
CA GLY A 34 11.85 -1.27 -7.01
C GLY A 34 11.82 -2.76 -7.29
N VAL A 35 10.81 -3.42 -6.76
CA VAL A 35 10.63 -4.86 -6.93
C VAL A 35 9.71 -5.15 -8.11
N ILE A 36 10.09 -6.14 -8.92
CA ILE A 36 9.27 -6.61 -10.05
C ILE A 36 8.32 -7.73 -9.67
N TRP A 37 8.29 -8.11 -8.42
CA TRP A 37 7.44 -9.14 -7.84
C TRP A 37 6.58 -8.58 -6.72
N GLY A 38 5.31 -8.99 -6.64
CA GLY A 38 4.32 -8.36 -5.76
C GLY A 38 4.45 -8.64 -4.27
N VAL A 39 5.16 -9.67 -3.86
CA VAL A 39 5.32 -10.03 -2.43
C VAL A 39 6.76 -10.45 -2.18
N VAL A 40 7.44 -9.66 -1.39
CA VAL A 40 8.88 -9.84 -1.09
C VAL A 40 9.16 -9.55 0.39
N ASP A 41 10.28 -10.05 0.87
CA ASP A 41 10.87 -9.62 2.13
C ASP A 41 11.26 -8.13 2.06
N TYR A 42 11.02 -7.37 3.12
CA TYR A 42 11.33 -5.93 3.15
C TYR A 42 12.79 -5.64 3.49
N PHE A 43 13.49 -6.59 4.10
CA PHE A 43 14.88 -6.46 4.49
C PHE A 43 15.84 -7.06 3.45
N ASP A 44 15.35 -8.03 2.67
CA ASP A 44 16.13 -8.69 1.62
C ASP A 44 15.24 -9.12 0.43
N PRO A 45 14.71 -8.17 -0.35
CA PRO A 45 13.81 -8.46 -1.46
C PRO A 45 14.53 -9.13 -2.63
N PHE A 46 14.15 -10.38 -2.95
CA PHE A 46 14.79 -11.18 -4.01
C PHE A 46 14.58 -10.62 -5.42
N SER A 47 13.59 -9.77 -5.66
CA SER A 47 13.24 -9.26 -7.00
C SER A 47 13.51 -7.77 -7.15
N LEU A 48 14.46 -7.25 -6.39
CA LEU A 48 14.84 -5.83 -6.45
C LEU A 48 15.63 -5.56 -7.73
N VAL A 49 15.23 -4.51 -8.42
CA VAL A 49 15.82 -4.06 -9.69
C VAL A 49 16.14 -2.57 -9.59
N HIS A 50 17.31 -2.19 -10.06
CA HIS A 50 17.68 -0.81 -10.33
C HIS A 50 17.91 -0.64 -11.83
N GLN A 51 17.16 0.23 -12.45
CA GLN A 51 17.09 0.40 -13.90
C GLN A 51 16.63 -0.91 -14.59
N ASP A 52 17.49 -1.60 -15.32
CA ASP A 52 17.21 -2.88 -15.96
C ASP A 52 18.01 -4.03 -15.33
N ALA A 53 18.73 -3.79 -14.24
CA ALA A 53 19.63 -4.73 -13.62
C ALA A 53 19.14 -5.22 -12.24
N GLU A 54 19.32 -6.51 -11.98
CA GLU A 54 19.10 -7.09 -10.66
C GLU A 54 20.03 -6.44 -9.61
N VAL A 55 19.46 -6.09 -8.45
CA VAL A 55 20.24 -5.71 -7.27
C VAL A 55 20.53 -6.98 -6.48
N LYS A 56 21.77 -7.49 -6.59
CA LYS A 56 22.16 -8.79 -6.02
C LYS A 56 22.34 -8.76 -4.51
N ASP A 57 22.82 -7.66 -3.97
CA ASP A 57 23.14 -7.51 -2.57
C ASP A 57 22.56 -6.20 -2.02
N VAL A 58 22.10 -6.24 -0.79
CA VAL A 58 21.62 -5.07 -0.04
C VAL A 58 22.40 -4.94 1.28
N PRO A 59 22.59 -3.70 1.79
CA PRO A 59 23.27 -3.49 3.07
C PRO A 59 22.49 -4.13 4.23
N SER A 60 23.16 -4.45 5.32
CA SER A 60 22.57 -5.12 6.48
C SER A 60 21.47 -4.31 7.20
N ASN A 61 21.44 -3.00 7.01
CA ASN A 61 20.41 -2.10 7.51
C ASN A 61 19.36 -1.74 6.46
N PHE A 62 19.28 -2.50 5.37
CA PHE A 62 18.32 -2.25 4.30
C PHE A 62 16.87 -2.40 4.78
N TYR A 63 16.03 -1.47 4.34
CA TYR A 63 14.57 -1.58 4.47
C TYR A 63 13.91 -1.01 3.21
N LEU A 64 13.12 -1.82 2.52
CA LEU A 64 12.60 -1.52 1.18
C LEU A 64 11.82 -0.20 1.12
N THR A 65 10.98 0.09 2.13
CA THR A 65 10.21 1.34 2.18
C THR A 65 11.13 2.56 2.24
N ASP A 66 12.17 2.52 3.07
CA ASP A 66 13.16 3.60 3.15
C ASP A 66 13.91 3.75 1.82
N SER A 67 14.31 2.63 1.23
CA SER A 67 15.06 2.63 -0.02
C SER A 67 14.26 3.19 -1.21
N ILE A 68 12.97 2.83 -1.33
CA ILE A 68 12.07 3.45 -2.32
C ILE A 68 11.98 4.95 -2.12
N THR A 69 11.91 5.40 -0.86
CA THR A 69 11.90 6.82 -0.51
C THR A 69 13.21 7.52 -0.90
N ASP A 70 14.35 6.90 -0.58
CA ASP A 70 15.67 7.44 -0.89
C ASP A 70 15.84 7.70 -2.40
N TYR A 71 15.51 6.70 -3.22
CA TYR A 71 15.54 6.86 -4.68
C TYR A 71 14.55 7.89 -5.19
N SER A 72 13.36 8.00 -4.59
CA SER A 72 12.38 9.03 -4.95
C SER A 72 12.92 10.44 -4.68
N VAL A 73 13.54 10.65 -3.53
CA VAL A 73 14.19 11.91 -3.15
C VAL A 73 15.37 12.23 -4.09
N ASP A 74 16.21 11.24 -4.37
CA ASP A 74 17.33 11.40 -5.29
C ASP A 74 16.89 11.75 -6.71
N TYR A 75 15.79 11.17 -7.20
CA TYR A 75 15.22 11.52 -8.50
C TYR A 75 14.73 12.97 -8.53
N ILE A 76 14.00 13.43 -7.50
CA ILE A 76 13.54 14.81 -7.41
C ILE A 76 14.73 15.78 -7.48
N HIS A 77 15.76 15.56 -6.69
CA HIS A 77 16.96 16.41 -6.71
C HIS A 77 17.76 16.32 -8.02
N THR A 78 17.65 15.21 -8.74
CA THR A 78 18.34 15.02 -10.03
C THR A 78 17.62 15.75 -11.16
N PHE A 79 16.28 15.74 -11.15
CA PHE A 79 15.45 16.41 -12.15
C PHE A 79 15.58 17.93 -12.03
N ASP A 80 15.55 18.49 -10.81
CA ASP A 80 15.72 19.92 -10.54
C ASP A 80 16.98 20.52 -11.20
N LYS A 81 18.04 19.72 -11.36
CA LYS A 81 19.35 20.19 -11.87
C LYS A 81 19.49 20.18 -13.38
N LYS A 82 18.60 19.54 -14.13
CA LYS A 82 18.87 19.18 -15.52
C LYS A 82 18.06 19.91 -16.56
N ASP A 83 16.79 20.15 -16.32
CA ASP A 83 15.89 20.70 -17.35
C ASP A 83 14.67 21.35 -16.70
N GLU A 84 14.10 22.38 -17.35
CA GLU A 84 12.80 22.96 -17.00
C GLU A 84 11.61 22.04 -17.36
N ALA A 85 11.87 20.78 -17.67
CA ALA A 85 10.83 19.82 -18.07
C ALA A 85 10.08 19.29 -16.85
N PRO A 86 8.73 19.13 -16.94
CA PRO A 86 7.96 18.52 -15.87
C PRO A 86 8.33 17.04 -15.71
N PHE A 87 8.19 16.51 -14.50
CA PHE A 87 8.41 15.10 -14.22
C PHE A 87 7.11 14.37 -13.85
N PHE A 88 7.09 13.06 -14.04
CA PHE A 88 6.09 12.13 -13.51
C PHE A 88 6.80 11.11 -12.63
N LEU A 89 6.45 11.08 -11.34
CA LEU A 89 7.03 10.15 -10.35
C LEU A 89 5.93 9.23 -9.81
N TYR A 90 6.07 7.92 -10.01
CA TYR A 90 5.18 6.90 -9.46
C TYR A 90 5.86 6.17 -8.32
N VAL A 91 5.50 6.50 -7.08
CA VAL A 91 6.05 5.91 -5.86
C VAL A 91 5.15 4.78 -5.40
N ALA A 92 5.50 3.55 -5.80
CA ALA A 92 4.72 2.35 -5.52
C ALA A 92 5.27 1.63 -4.29
N TYR A 93 4.90 2.08 -3.09
CA TYR A 93 5.24 1.38 -1.86
C TYR A 93 4.57 0.00 -1.80
N THR A 94 5.33 -1.02 -1.41
CA THR A 94 4.79 -2.35 -1.11
C THR A 94 4.13 -2.41 0.27
N ALA A 95 4.56 -1.57 1.20
CA ALA A 95 3.97 -1.43 2.52
C ALA A 95 2.54 -0.84 2.44
N PRO A 96 1.58 -1.32 3.26
CA PRO A 96 1.73 -2.28 4.36
C PRO A 96 1.33 -3.73 3.98
N HIS A 97 1.56 -4.19 2.74
CA HIS A 97 1.27 -5.57 2.34
C HIS A 97 2.09 -6.57 3.17
N TRP A 98 1.56 -7.78 3.41
CA TRP A 98 2.34 -8.84 4.04
C TRP A 98 3.53 -9.29 3.17
N PRO A 99 4.63 -9.82 3.75
CA PRO A 99 4.85 -10.10 5.18
C PRO A 99 4.90 -8.82 6.00
N LEU A 100 4.38 -8.90 7.25
CA LEU A 100 4.40 -7.78 8.18
C LEU A 100 5.84 -7.60 8.69
N HIS A 101 6.56 -6.68 8.08
CA HIS A 101 7.95 -6.35 8.37
C HIS A 101 8.10 -4.85 8.62
N ALA A 102 8.69 -4.46 9.74
CA ALA A 102 8.96 -3.06 10.08
C ALA A 102 10.21 -2.93 10.94
N LYS A 103 10.81 -1.75 10.93
CA LYS A 103 11.95 -1.45 11.81
C LYS A 103 11.52 -1.49 13.28
N ILE A 104 12.38 -2.01 14.12
CA ILE A 104 12.06 -2.20 15.56
C ILE A 104 11.69 -0.88 16.24
N ASP A 105 12.36 0.20 15.91
CA ASP A 105 12.10 1.52 16.50
C ASP A 105 10.69 2.03 16.14
N ASP A 106 10.22 1.76 14.92
CA ASP A 106 8.86 2.12 14.52
C ASP A 106 7.82 1.24 15.20
N ILE A 107 8.10 -0.07 15.38
CA ILE A 107 7.22 -0.99 16.12
C ILE A 107 7.04 -0.54 17.58
N GLN A 108 8.11 -0.08 18.22
CA GLN A 108 8.06 0.37 19.61
C GLN A 108 7.10 1.53 19.86
N LYS A 109 6.90 2.40 18.86
CA LYS A 109 5.92 3.51 18.93
C LYS A 109 4.47 3.03 19.11
N TYR A 110 4.18 1.80 18.70
CA TYR A 110 2.83 1.22 18.67
C TYR A 110 2.61 0.14 19.73
N LYS A 111 3.63 -0.19 20.52
CA LYS A 111 3.55 -1.23 21.54
C LYS A 111 2.40 -0.98 22.53
N GLY A 112 1.55 -2.00 22.68
CA GLY A 112 0.38 -1.97 23.59
C GLY A 112 -0.82 -1.18 23.10
N LYS A 113 -0.75 -0.49 21.96
CA LYS A 113 -1.88 0.32 21.45
C LYS A 113 -3.06 -0.50 20.94
N TYR A 114 -2.87 -1.80 20.73
CA TYR A 114 -3.88 -2.69 20.15
C TYR A 114 -4.32 -3.82 21.07
N ASP A 115 -3.95 -3.74 22.35
CA ASP A 115 -4.27 -4.77 23.37
C ASP A 115 -5.78 -4.88 23.64
N ALA A 116 -6.55 -3.83 23.36
CA ALA A 116 -8.00 -3.84 23.46
C ALA A 116 -8.71 -4.61 22.31
N GLY A 117 -7.98 -4.94 21.26
CA GLY A 117 -8.42 -5.79 20.16
C GLY A 117 -9.15 -5.06 19.02
N TRP A 118 -9.55 -5.86 18.05
CA TRP A 118 -10.10 -5.36 16.79
C TRP A 118 -11.48 -4.72 16.91
N ASN A 119 -12.33 -5.15 17.85
CA ASN A 119 -13.64 -4.53 18.05
C ASN A 119 -13.49 -3.08 18.51
N GLU A 120 -12.64 -2.86 19.50
CA GLU A 120 -12.35 -1.52 20.04
C GLU A 120 -11.73 -0.62 18.97
N LEU A 121 -10.72 -1.13 18.23
CA LEU A 121 -10.14 -0.39 17.12
C LEU A 121 -11.20 0.03 16.09
N LYS A 122 -12.09 -0.89 15.70
CA LYS A 122 -13.13 -0.63 14.71
C LYS A 122 -14.06 0.50 15.13
N ILE A 123 -14.53 0.46 16.39
CA ILE A 123 -15.43 1.45 16.96
C ILE A 123 -14.74 2.81 17.06
N ASN A 124 -13.57 2.86 17.70
CA ASN A 124 -12.85 4.13 17.93
C ASN A 124 -12.47 4.82 16.62
N ARG A 125 -12.06 4.03 15.63
CA ARG A 125 -11.77 4.52 14.30
C ARG A 125 -12.99 5.11 13.62
N PHE A 126 -14.14 4.47 13.73
CA PHE A 126 -15.38 4.95 13.15
C PHE A 126 -15.89 6.23 13.83
N GLU A 127 -15.86 6.31 15.16
CA GLU A 127 -16.25 7.53 15.87
C GLU A 127 -15.38 8.72 15.45
N ARG A 128 -14.06 8.53 15.35
CA ARG A 128 -13.16 9.55 14.85
C ARG A 128 -13.47 9.97 13.40
N GLN A 129 -13.83 9.04 12.54
CA GLN A 129 -14.22 9.34 11.16
C GLN A 129 -15.52 10.16 11.09
N LYS A 130 -16.47 9.94 12.01
CA LYS A 130 -17.67 10.78 12.14
C LYS A 130 -17.34 12.20 12.62
N GLU A 131 -16.44 12.32 13.59
CA GLU A 131 -15.94 13.62 14.06
C GLU A 131 -15.28 14.41 12.92
N MET A 132 -14.53 13.73 12.07
CA MET A 132 -13.90 14.29 10.86
C MET A 132 -14.90 14.53 9.71
N LYS A 133 -16.17 14.18 9.88
CA LYS A 133 -17.23 14.28 8.85
C LYS A 133 -16.98 13.42 7.59
N LEU A 134 -16.17 12.38 7.68
CA LEU A 134 -15.97 11.40 6.60
C LEU A 134 -17.20 10.50 6.43
N PHE A 135 -17.94 10.27 7.50
CA PHE A 135 -19.19 9.52 7.52
C PHE A 135 -20.30 10.26 8.28
N SER A 136 -21.54 10.01 7.88
CA SER A 136 -22.71 10.54 8.59
C SER A 136 -22.80 9.96 10.00
N GLN A 137 -23.30 10.75 10.96
CA GLN A 137 -23.63 10.29 12.30
C GLN A 137 -24.62 9.11 12.30
N LYS A 138 -25.45 9.00 11.25
CA LYS A 138 -26.44 7.93 11.08
C LYS A 138 -25.91 6.70 10.36
N THR A 139 -24.66 6.72 9.87
CA THR A 139 -24.07 5.56 9.20
C THR A 139 -23.96 4.39 10.19
N PRO A 140 -24.53 3.22 9.86
CA PRO A 140 -24.43 2.05 10.74
C PRO A 140 -23.01 1.48 10.71
N ILE A 141 -22.66 0.76 11.76
CA ILE A 141 -21.43 -0.04 11.83
C ILE A 141 -21.78 -1.51 12.06
N ASP A 142 -21.32 -2.36 11.18
CA ASP A 142 -21.46 -3.81 11.37
C ASP A 142 -20.42 -4.31 12.41
N PRO A 143 -20.74 -5.41 13.14
CA PRO A 143 -19.74 -6.09 13.95
C PRO A 143 -18.49 -6.48 13.15
N VAL A 144 -17.36 -6.70 13.83
CA VAL A 144 -16.17 -7.22 13.16
C VAL A 144 -16.45 -8.61 12.57
N ILE A 145 -16.03 -8.81 11.33
CA ILE A 145 -16.10 -10.11 10.66
C ILE A 145 -14.82 -10.88 11.05
N ASP A 146 -14.89 -11.65 12.13
CA ASP A 146 -13.75 -12.38 12.70
C ASP A 146 -13.71 -13.88 12.30
N ARG A 147 -14.70 -14.32 11.51
CA ARG A 147 -14.85 -15.72 11.07
C ARG A 147 -14.87 -16.73 12.22
N GLY A 148 -15.45 -16.37 13.35
CA GLY A 148 -15.58 -17.21 14.53
C GLY A 148 -14.39 -17.17 15.49
N ASN A 149 -13.46 -16.25 15.30
CA ASN A 149 -12.34 -16.01 16.18
C ASN A 149 -12.56 -14.72 17.01
N SER A 150 -13.57 -14.75 17.88
CA SER A 150 -13.87 -13.59 18.73
C SER A 150 -12.69 -13.24 19.63
N TRP A 151 -12.37 -11.94 19.72
CA TRP A 151 -11.28 -11.45 20.58
C TRP A 151 -11.36 -11.95 22.02
N ASP A 152 -12.56 -11.96 22.57
CA ASP A 152 -12.77 -12.34 23.98
C ASP A 152 -12.50 -13.82 24.26
N GLN A 153 -12.59 -14.65 23.24
CA GLN A 153 -12.33 -16.09 23.34
C GLN A 153 -10.85 -16.46 23.19
N LEU A 154 -10.01 -15.50 22.76
CA LEU A 154 -8.58 -15.72 22.60
C LEU A 154 -7.90 -15.83 23.95
N THR A 155 -6.90 -16.73 24.04
CA THR A 155 -5.97 -16.80 25.17
C THR A 155 -5.11 -15.53 25.26
N ALA A 156 -4.49 -15.30 26.39
CA ALA A 156 -3.58 -14.16 26.55
C ALA A 156 -2.42 -14.16 25.54
N ALA A 157 -1.88 -15.34 25.22
CA ALA A 157 -0.83 -15.47 24.23
C ALA A 157 -1.30 -15.12 22.81
N GLU A 158 -2.50 -15.58 22.43
CA GLU A 158 -3.11 -15.23 21.13
C GLU A 158 -3.43 -13.74 21.04
N LYS A 159 -4.01 -13.15 22.07
CA LYS A 159 -4.26 -11.69 22.14
C LYS A 159 -2.97 -10.91 21.95
N SER A 160 -1.91 -11.27 22.67
CA SER A 160 -0.59 -10.64 22.53
C SER A 160 -0.03 -10.78 21.12
N TYR A 161 -0.16 -11.95 20.50
CA TYR A 161 0.29 -12.18 19.13
C TYR A 161 -0.50 -11.33 18.12
N GLN A 162 -1.82 -11.33 18.21
CA GLN A 162 -2.68 -10.55 17.32
C GLN A 162 -2.46 -9.03 17.49
N ALA A 163 -2.35 -8.55 18.72
CA ALA A 163 -2.00 -7.14 18.97
C ALA A 163 -0.66 -6.77 18.33
N GLY A 164 0.34 -7.64 18.45
CA GLY A 164 1.65 -7.47 17.83
C GLY A 164 1.60 -7.38 16.31
N LYS A 165 0.75 -8.15 15.64
CA LYS A 165 0.57 -8.03 14.18
C LYS A 165 0.09 -6.62 13.80
N MET A 166 -0.86 -6.07 14.55
CA MET A 166 -1.36 -4.73 14.29
C MET A 166 -0.33 -3.64 14.65
N GLU A 167 0.50 -3.86 15.68
CA GLU A 167 1.63 -2.97 15.99
C GLU A 167 2.61 -2.87 14.81
N VAL A 168 2.96 -4.01 14.21
CA VAL A 168 3.85 -4.05 13.04
C VAL A 168 3.19 -3.39 11.82
N HIS A 169 1.91 -3.69 11.55
CA HIS A 169 1.19 -3.08 10.45
C HIS A 169 1.13 -1.55 10.56
N ALA A 170 0.88 -1.04 11.76
CA ALA A 170 0.90 0.40 12.01
C ALA A 170 2.30 1.01 11.82
N ALA A 171 3.35 0.29 12.25
CA ALA A 171 4.73 0.71 12.03
C ALA A 171 5.13 0.75 10.55
N MET A 172 4.61 -0.18 9.73
CA MET A 172 4.81 -0.14 8.28
C MET A 172 4.18 1.12 7.66
N ILE A 173 2.98 1.49 8.09
CA ILE A 173 2.29 2.71 7.65
C ILE A 173 3.05 3.96 8.12
N ASP A 174 3.53 3.98 9.36
CA ASP A 174 4.37 5.05 9.90
C ASP A 174 5.65 5.24 9.05
N SER A 175 6.31 4.16 8.65
CA SER A 175 7.47 4.23 7.76
C SER A 175 7.14 4.85 6.40
N VAL A 176 5.96 4.54 5.83
CA VAL A 176 5.47 5.17 4.58
C VAL A 176 5.21 6.66 4.81
N ASP A 177 4.57 7.04 5.92
CA ASP A 177 4.28 8.44 6.26
C ASP A 177 5.56 9.27 6.41
N GLN A 178 6.57 8.72 7.11
CA GLN A 178 7.90 9.33 7.19
C GLN A 178 8.53 9.51 5.81
N GLY A 179 8.42 8.50 4.94
CA GLY A 179 8.90 8.54 3.56
C GLY A 179 8.22 9.64 2.75
N ILE A 180 6.90 9.75 2.82
CA ILE A 180 6.14 10.82 2.18
C ILE A 180 6.58 12.20 2.68
N GLY A 181 6.80 12.34 3.99
CA GLY A 181 7.32 13.56 4.58
C GLY A 181 8.67 13.98 3.97
N ARG A 182 9.57 13.03 3.71
CA ARG A 182 10.86 13.27 3.06
C ARG A 182 10.71 13.68 1.59
N ILE A 183 9.81 13.03 0.85
CA ILE A 183 9.50 13.38 -0.55
C ILE A 183 8.95 14.82 -0.63
N ILE A 184 7.99 15.16 0.23
CA ILE A 184 7.45 16.53 0.33
C ILE A 184 8.55 17.53 0.70
N GLY A 185 9.47 17.14 1.58
CA GLY A 185 10.65 17.92 1.94
C GLY A 185 11.51 18.24 0.72
N ALA A 186 11.85 17.22 -0.07
CA ALA A 186 12.63 17.36 -1.30
C ALA A 186 11.95 18.28 -2.33
N LEU A 187 10.64 18.12 -2.54
CA LEU A 187 9.87 19.00 -3.43
C LEU A 187 9.87 20.46 -2.95
N ARG A 188 9.88 20.69 -1.63
CA ARG A 188 9.98 22.04 -1.05
C ARG A 188 11.38 22.63 -1.24
N GLU A 189 12.41 21.82 -1.03
CA GLU A 189 13.82 22.22 -1.18
C GLU A 189 14.16 22.61 -2.63
N THR A 190 13.56 21.92 -3.61
CA THR A 190 13.71 22.22 -5.04
C THR A 190 12.76 23.31 -5.55
N GLY A 191 11.81 23.78 -4.72
CA GLY A 191 10.83 24.79 -5.13
C GLY A 191 9.64 24.24 -5.94
N GLU A 192 9.56 22.93 -6.12
CA GLU A 192 8.56 22.28 -6.98
C GLU A 192 7.21 21.99 -6.28
N LEU A 193 7.15 22.07 -4.94
CA LEU A 193 5.98 21.64 -4.17
C LEU A 193 4.69 22.37 -4.57
N GLU A 194 4.77 23.68 -4.80
CA GLU A 194 3.59 24.50 -5.11
C GLU A 194 2.92 24.10 -6.43
N ASN A 195 3.73 23.69 -7.42
CA ASN A 195 3.26 23.31 -8.76
C ASN A 195 3.30 21.80 -9.02
N THR A 196 3.45 20.99 -7.98
CA THR A 196 3.36 19.53 -8.07
C THR A 196 2.02 19.04 -7.56
N ILE A 197 1.30 18.28 -8.40
CA ILE A 197 0.12 17.55 -7.94
C ILE A 197 0.56 16.22 -7.33
N ILE A 198 0.11 15.93 -6.11
CA ILE A 198 0.41 14.70 -5.39
C ILE A 198 -0.89 13.95 -5.17
N PHE A 199 -0.99 12.74 -5.70
CA PHE A 199 -2.07 11.79 -5.41
C PHE A 199 -1.58 10.76 -4.39
N PHE A 200 -2.29 10.61 -3.29
CA PHE A 200 -2.04 9.55 -2.32
C PHE A 200 -3.28 8.67 -2.17
N LEU A 201 -3.12 7.39 -2.42
CA LEU A 201 -4.21 6.41 -2.36
C LEU A 201 -3.69 5.02 -1.98
N SER A 202 -4.60 4.14 -1.60
CA SER A 202 -4.39 2.69 -1.56
C SER A 202 -5.10 2.05 -2.74
N ASP A 203 -4.51 1.01 -3.34
CA ASP A 203 -5.06 0.29 -4.49
C ASP A 203 -6.30 -0.56 -4.16
N ASN A 204 -6.42 -1.01 -2.92
CA ASN A 204 -7.57 -1.78 -2.40
C ASN A 204 -7.67 -1.66 -0.88
N GLY A 205 -8.75 -2.20 -0.32
CA GLY A 205 -8.89 -2.36 1.11
C GLY A 205 -7.89 -3.33 1.71
N ALA A 206 -7.83 -3.39 3.05
CA ALA A 206 -6.87 -4.21 3.79
C ALA A 206 -6.94 -5.69 3.41
N SER A 207 -5.79 -6.37 3.42
CA SER A 207 -5.67 -7.78 3.09
C SER A 207 -6.05 -8.68 4.28
N PRO A 208 -7.00 -9.61 4.10
CA PRO A 208 -7.35 -10.60 5.13
C PRO A 208 -6.41 -11.80 5.15
N GLU A 209 -5.39 -11.80 4.32
CA GLU A 209 -4.55 -12.95 4.04
C GLU A 209 -3.67 -13.31 5.23
N ILE A 210 -3.53 -14.62 5.47
CA ILE A 210 -2.61 -15.19 6.46
C ILE A 210 -1.68 -16.12 5.70
N PRO A 211 -0.39 -15.78 5.54
CA PRO A 211 0.58 -16.65 4.89
C PRO A 211 0.65 -18.02 5.54
N GLY A 212 0.76 -19.08 4.73
CA GLY A 212 0.79 -20.46 5.21
C GLY A 212 -0.54 -21.20 5.22
N TYR A 213 -1.67 -20.52 4.96
CA TYR A 213 -2.95 -21.19 4.69
C TYR A 213 -3.08 -21.57 3.22
N ALA A 214 -3.95 -22.54 2.92
CA ALA A 214 -4.17 -23.03 1.56
C ALA A 214 -4.44 -21.88 0.58
N GLY A 215 -3.68 -21.81 -0.50
CA GLY A 215 -3.72 -20.73 -1.49
C GLY A 215 -2.70 -19.59 -1.28
N TYR A 216 -2.07 -19.51 -0.12
CA TYR A 216 -1.02 -18.53 0.22
C TYR A 216 0.24 -19.22 0.76
N ASP A 217 0.39 -20.50 0.45
CA ASP A 217 1.46 -21.36 0.93
C ASP A 217 2.72 -21.09 0.09
N ARG A 218 3.38 -19.98 0.35
CA ARG A 218 4.71 -19.69 -0.17
C ARG A 218 5.73 -20.10 0.87
N ASN A 219 6.76 -20.79 0.42
CA ASN A 219 7.98 -20.86 1.18
C ASN A 219 8.51 -19.45 1.27
N GLY A 220 8.48 -18.85 2.47
CA GLY A 220 9.08 -17.56 2.73
C GLY A 220 10.59 -17.70 2.63
N GLN A 221 11.11 -17.88 1.42
CA GLN A 221 12.55 -17.85 1.20
C GLN A 221 12.97 -16.41 1.04
N THR A 222 13.85 -15.99 1.91
CA THR A 222 14.68 -14.82 1.72
C THR A 222 15.72 -15.11 0.65
N ARG A 223 16.43 -14.10 0.16
CA ARG A 223 17.49 -14.22 -0.84
C ARG A 223 18.59 -15.21 -0.40
N ASP A 224 18.88 -15.27 0.88
CA ASP A 224 19.87 -16.18 1.49
C ASP A 224 19.33 -17.61 1.76
N GLY A 225 18.13 -17.91 1.30
CA GLY A 225 17.50 -19.24 1.42
C GLY A 225 16.94 -19.53 2.82
N LYS A 226 16.91 -18.57 3.74
CA LYS A 226 16.25 -18.76 5.03
C LYS A 226 14.76 -18.91 4.85
N ILE A 227 14.18 -19.85 5.58
CA ILE A 227 12.73 -20.06 5.59
C ILE A 227 12.16 -19.24 6.73
N ALA A 228 11.38 -18.21 6.38
CA ALA A 228 10.59 -17.51 7.38
C ALA A 228 9.48 -18.44 7.94
N HIS A 229 9.32 -18.46 9.24
CA HIS A 229 8.33 -19.32 9.87
C HIS A 229 6.91 -18.88 9.52
N ARG A 230 6.09 -19.81 9.07
CA ARG A 230 4.68 -19.58 8.75
C ARG A 230 3.86 -19.43 10.01
N GLU A 231 2.89 -18.54 10.02
CA GLU A 231 2.05 -18.23 11.17
C GLU A 231 1.44 -19.48 11.83
N ARG A 232 0.97 -20.46 11.05
CA ARG A 232 0.34 -21.70 11.59
C ARG A 232 1.31 -22.67 12.28
N GLU A 233 2.60 -22.54 12.04
CA GLU A 233 3.65 -23.44 12.59
C GLU A 233 4.21 -22.90 13.90
N LEU A 234 3.67 -21.79 14.38
CA LEU A 234 4.28 -20.98 15.40
C LEU A 234 3.82 -21.37 16.81
N LYS A 235 4.77 -21.52 17.70
CA LYS A 235 4.53 -21.36 19.14
C LYS A 235 4.37 -19.86 19.39
N LEU A 236 3.16 -19.39 19.60
CA LEU A 236 2.77 -17.97 19.64
C LEU A 236 3.66 -17.08 20.52
N THR A 237 4.14 -17.62 21.65
CA THR A 237 5.01 -16.87 22.57
C THR A 237 6.41 -16.61 22.03
N GLU A 238 7.01 -17.57 21.33
CA GLU A 238 8.34 -17.43 20.72
C GLU A 238 8.29 -16.47 19.52
N HIS A 239 7.21 -16.50 18.78
CA HIS A 239 7.05 -15.72 17.55
C HIS A 239 6.57 -14.30 17.77
N ARG A 240 5.94 -14.01 18.93
CA ARG A 240 5.62 -12.62 19.30
C ARG A 240 6.86 -11.74 19.29
N ASN A 241 7.98 -12.27 19.74
CA ASN A 241 9.26 -11.56 19.80
C ASN A 241 9.94 -11.39 18.44
N LYS A 242 9.52 -12.16 17.42
CA LYS A 242 10.06 -12.11 16.08
C LYS A 242 9.17 -11.34 15.10
N LEU A 243 7.95 -11.00 15.49
CA LEU A 243 7.03 -10.25 14.64
C LEU A 243 7.66 -8.96 14.15
N GLY A 244 7.55 -8.74 12.85
CA GLY A 244 8.10 -7.57 12.19
C GLY A 244 9.54 -7.71 11.72
N SER A 245 10.26 -8.76 12.14
CA SER A 245 11.62 -9.03 11.66
C SER A 245 11.63 -9.93 10.43
N ALA A 246 12.79 -10.04 9.76
CA ALA A 246 13.03 -10.95 8.66
C ALA A 246 12.81 -12.45 9.01
N GLU A 247 12.75 -12.79 10.30
CA GLU A 247 12.47 -14.15 10.75
C GLU A 247 10.96 -14.46 10.82
N SER A 248 10.08 -13.47 10.61
CA SER A 248 8.64 -13.64 10.64
C SER A 248 8.01 -13.54 9.26
N TYR A 249 6.92 -14.25 9.04
CA TYR A 249 6.17 -14.20 7.78
C TYR A 249 4.67 -14.20 8.08
N ALA A 250 4.21 -13.10 8.68
CA ALA A 250 2.85 -12.93 9.17
C ALA A 250 2.02 -12.05 8.24
N GLY A 251 0.71 -12.24 8.28
CA GLY A 251 -0.28 -11.39 7.63
C GLY A 251 -1.31 -10.87 8.62
N LEU A 252 -2.02 -9.82 8.25
CA LEU A 252 -2.95 -9.13 9.14
C LEU A 252 -4.11 -10.03 9.61
N GLY A 253 -4.69 -10.77 8.68
CA GLY A 253 -5.83 -11.65 8.93
C GLY A 253 -7.18 -10.94 8.87
N PRO A 254 -8.30 -11.70 8.81
CA PRO A 254 -9.62 -11.17 8.53
C PRO A 254 -10.14 -10.14 9.54
N ALA A 255 -9.98 -10.41 10.83
CA ALA A 255 -10.53 -9.56 11.88
C ALA A 255 -9.87 -8.16 11.89
N TRP A 256 -8.55 -8.11 11.84
CA TRP A 256 -7.84 -6.84 11.73
C TRP A 256 -8.08 -6.13 10.40
N ALA A 257 -8.13 -6.87 9.28
CA ALA A 257 -8.44 -6.28 7.97
C ALA A 257 -9.82 -5.61 7.99
N ASN A 258 -10.83 -6.24 8.60
CA ASN A 258 -12.15 -5.63 8.73
C ASN A 258 -12.15 -4.42 9.69
N ALA A 259 -11.38 -4.48 10.77
CA ALA A 259 -11.27 -3.35 11.70
C ALA A 259 -10.57 -2.15 11.06
N THR A 260 -9.54 -2.37 10.25
CA THR A 260 -8.82 -1.29 9.53
C THR A 260 -9.63 -0.69 8.40
N ASN A 261 -10.59 -1.40 7.83
CA ASN A 261 -11.52 -0.89 6.82
C ASN A 261 -12.77 -0.21 7.42
N SER A 262 -12.82 -0.02 8.73
CA SER A 262 -13.98 0.59 9.41
C SER A 262 -14.45 1.88 8.73
N PRO A 263 -15.76 2.09 8.53
CA PRO A 263 -16.88 1.22 8.90
C PRO A 263 -17.24 0.22 7.79
N LEU A 264 -16.50 0.22 6.69
CA LEU A 264 -16.81 -0.51 5.46
C LEU A 264 -16.79 -2.03 5.69
N ARG A 265 -17.63 -2.74 4.96
CA ARG A 265 -17.80 -4.16 5.11
C ARG A 265 -16.77 -4.94 4.29
N TYR A 266 -16.24 -6.02 4.84
CA TYR A 266 -15.23 -6.90 4.24
C TYR A 266 -13.87 -6.23 3.96
N TRP A 267 -13.11 -6.72 2.97
CA TRP A 267 -11.70 -6.48 2.73
C TRP A 267 -11.32 -6.75 1.28
N LYS A 268 -10.03 -6.63 0.95
CA LYS A 268 -9.44 -6.99 -0.35
C LYS A 268 -10.00 -8.30 -0.90
N LYS A 269 -10.27 -8.36 -2.20
CA LYS A 269 -10.90 -9.44 -2.98
C LYS A 269 -12.43 -9.51 -2.92
N GLU A 270 -13.05 -8.82 -2.01
CA GLU A 270 -14.51 -8.76 -1.96
C GLU A 270 -15.01 -7.54 -2.75
N SER A 271 -16.11 -7.70 -3.49
CA SER A 271 -16.76 -6.61 -4.23
C SER A 271 -17.55 -5.65 -3.33
N PHE A 272 -17.39 -5.76 -2.02
CA PHE A 272 -17.95 -4.86 -1.02
C PHE A 272 -17.06 -3.61 -0.83
N GLU A 273 -17.64 -2.57 -0.26
CA GLU A 273 -16.97 -1.30 -0.01
C GLU A 273 -15.60 -1.44 0.70
N GLY A 274 -15.47 -2.38 1.64
CA GLY A 274 -14.19 -2.64 2.31
C GLY A 274 -13.10 -3.23 1.42
N GLY A 275 -13.48 -3.75 0.24
CA GLY A 275 -12.52 -4.23 -0.77
C GLY A 275 -12.20 -3.18 -1.83
N CYS A 276 -13.21 -2.40 -2.24
CA CYS A 276 -13.15 -1.52 -3.41
C CYS A 276 -12.93 -0.05 -3.06
N ARG A 277 -13.50 0.42 -1.93
CA ARG A 277 -13.51 1.84 -1.57
C ARG A 277 -12.33 2.19 -0.68
N THR A 278 -11.40 2.93 -1.24
CA THR A 278 -10.25 3.50 -0.54
C THR A 278 -10.25 5.02 -0.63
N PRO A 279 -9.67 5.72 0.35
CA PRO A 279 -9.56 7.18 0.26
C PRO A 279 -8.53 7.57 -0.80
N LEU A 280 -8.81 8.70 -1.47
CA LEU A 280 -7.87 9.44 -2.30
C LEU A 280 -7.62 10.80 -1.65
N ILE A 281 -6.36 11.16 -1.48
CA ILE A 281 -5.95 12.50 -1.07
C ILE A 281 -5.23 13.15 -2.24
N VAL A 282 -5.61 14.39 -2.56
CA VAL A 282 -4.94 15.18 -3.59
C VAL A 282 -4.39 16.46 -2.97
N HIS A 283 -3.10 16.70 -3.15
CA HIS A 283 -2.43 17.93 -2.76
C HIS A 283 -1.89 18.62 -4.02
N TRP A 284 -2.32 19.86 -4.25
CA TRP A 284 -1.84 20.67 -5.37
C TRP A 284 -2.14 22.16 -5.10
N PRO A 285 -1.27 22.88 -4.40
CA PRO A 285 -1.52 24.25 -4.00
C PRO A 285 -1.87 25.19 -5.17
N ALA A 286 -1.10 25.13 -6.25
CA ALA A 286 -1.31 26.00 -7.42
C ALA A 286 -2.61 25.71 -8.17
N GLY A 287 -3.15 24.48 -8.10
CA GLY A 287 -4.31 24.06 -8.92
C GLY A 287 -5.62 23.95 -8.16
N ILE A 288 -5.61 23.54 -6.90
CA ILE A 288 -6.82 23.34 -6.08
C ILE A 288 -7.32 24.68 -5.48
N GLY A 289 -6.41 25.58 -5.15
CA GLY A 289 -6.74 26.94 -4.68
C GLY A 289 -7.61 26.94 -3.41
N SER A 290 -8.76 27.59 -3.47
CA SER A 290 -9.69 27.78 -2.32
C SER A 290 -10.36 26.49 -1.81
N LYS A 291 -10.21 25.37 -2.52
CA LYS A 291 -10.75 24.06 -2.11
C LYS A 291 -9.85 23.27 -1.18
N ALA A 292 -8.68 23.81 -0.83
CA ALA A 292 -7.77 23.15 0.10
C ALA A 292 -8.47 22.82 1.41
N GLY A 293 -8.36 21.57 1.86
CA GLY A 293 -9.00 21.06 3.07
C GLY A 293 -10.45 20.60 2.90
N GLU A 294 -11.03 20.67 1.71
CA GLU A 294 -12.37 20.14 1.45
C GLU A 294 -12.36 18.60 1.37
N ILE A 295 -13.47 18.01 1.85
CA ILE A 295 -13.75 16.58 1.71
C ILE A 295 -14.93 16.43 0.75
N THR A 296 -14.74 15.67 -0.30
CA THR A 296 -15.79 15.35 -1.28
C THR A 296 -16.18 13.90 -1.25
N THR A 297 -17.43 13.61 -1.59
CA THR A 297 -17.96 12.25 -1.76
C THR A 297 -18.04 11.80 -3.22
N ASN A 298 -17.45 12.57 -4.13
CA ASN A 298 -17.39 12.21 -5.53
C ASN A 298 -16.64 10.90 -5.71
N ILE A 299 -17.08 10.12 -6.69
CA ILE A 299 -16.52 8.80 -6.98
C ILE A 299 -15.40 8.96 -8.01
N GLY A 300 -14.21 8.47 -7.63
CA GLY A 300 -13.09 8.27 -8.54
C GLY A 300 -12.68 6.79 -8.58
N HIS A 301 -11.86 6.43 -9.53
CA HIS A 301 -11.24 5.12 -9.66
C HIS A 301 -9.75 5.26 -9.97
N VAL A 302 -8.94 4.27 -9.63
CA VAL A 302 -7.49 4.31 -9.91
C VAL A 302 -7.17 4.49 -11.39
N MET A 303 -8.05 4.01 -12.30
CA MET A 303 -7.90 4.22 -13.74
C MET A 303 -8.02 5.69 -14.17
N ASP A 304 -8.56 6.57 -13.32
CA ASP A 304 -8.75 7.99 -13.61
C ASP A 304 -7.48 8.82 -13.43
N ILE A 305 -6.50 8.28 -12.71
CA ILE A 305 -5.25 8.99 -12.43
C ILE A 305 -4.48 9.30 -13.72
N ALA A 306 -4.35 8.30 -14.61
CA ALA A 306 -3.61 8.48 -15.84
C ALA A 306 -4.23 9.54 -16.78
N PRO A 307 -5.53 9.52 -17.11
CA PRO A 307 -6.15 10.57 -17.92
C PRO A 307 -6.11 11.94 -17.23
N THR A 308 -6.21 12.00 -15.90
CA THR A 308 -6.06 13.25 -15.14
C THR A 308 -4.66 13.84 -15.30
N CYS A 309 -3.63 13.03 -15.13
CA CYS A 309 -2.24 13.47 -15.32
C CYS A 309 -2.00 13.97 -16.75
N LEU A 310 -2.50 13.28 -17.76
CA LEU A 310 -2.34 13.69 -19.17
C LEU A 310 -3.06 15.01 -19.48
N GLU A 311 -4.29 15.19 -19.00
CA GLU A 311 -5.03 16.44 -19.19
C GLU A 311 -4.31 17.61 -18.52
N LEU A 312 -3.94 17.46 -17.25
CA LEU A 312 -3.26 18.53 -16.50
C LEU A 312 -1.87 18.85 -17.05
N ALA A 313 -1.17 17.88 -17.62
CA ALA A 313 0.10 18.09 -18.32
C ALA A 313 -0.08 18.70 -19.73
N GLY A 314 -1.30 18.90 -20.22
CA GLY A 314 -1.55 19.35 -21.57
C GLY A 314 -1.11 18.35 -22.66
N ALA A 315 -0.93 17.10 -22.31
CA ALA A 315 -0.48 16.06 -23.21
C ALA A 315 -1.61 15.68 -24.20
N LYS A 316 -1.26 15.60 -25.48
CA LYS A 316 -2.21 15.12 -26.50
C LYS A 316 -2.34 13.60 -26.41
N GLN A 317 -3.55 13.13 -26.13
CA GLN A 317 -3.83 11.71 -26.20
C GLN A 317 -3.65 11.23 -27.67
N GLY A 318 -2.80 10.23 -27.86
CA GLY A 318 -2.61 9.64 -29.20
C GLY A 318 -3.89 8.91 -29.63
N ASN A 319 -4.25 9.02 -30.92
CA ASN A 319 -5.48 8.44 -31.50
C ASN A 319 -5.59 6.91 -31.40
N SER A 320 -4.58 6.22 -30.90
CA SER A 320 -4.49 4.75 -30.82
C SER A 320 -4.81 4.13 -29.47
N PHE A 321 -5.08 4.95 -28.45
CA PHE A 321 -5.37 4.46 -27.10
C PHE A 321 -6.65 5.11 -26.56
N SER A 322 -7.68 4.30 -26.29
CA SER A 322 -8.78 4.72 -25.42
C SER A 322 -8.43 4.32 -23.99
N MET A 323 -8.58 5.23 -23.05
CA MET A 323 -8.48 4.94 -21.62
C MET A 323 -9.87 4.61 -21.10
N ASP A 324 -9.96 3.65 -20.19
CA ASP A 324 -11.22 3.31 -19.51
C ASP A 324 -11.57 4.34 -18.41
N GLY A 325 -10.57 5.05 -17.90
CA GLY A 325 -10.73 6.07 -16.87
C GLY A 325 -11.15 7.43 -17.41
N GLU A 326 -11.72 8.25 -16.55
CA GLU A 326 -12.14 9.62 -16.80
C GLU A 326 -11.28 10.60 -16.00
N SER A 327 -10.97 11.77 -16.61
CA SER A 327 -10.14 12.76 -15.92
C SER A 327 -10.88 13.41 -14.75
N LEU A 328 -10.22 13.49 -13.62
CA LEU A 328 -10.68 14.23 -12.42
C LEU A 328 -10.32 15.73 -12.45
N ALA A 329 -9.69 16.23 -13.51
CA ALA A 329 -9.23 17.62 -13.60
C ALA A 329 -10.40 18.61 -13.44
N GLY A 330 -11.56 18.32 -14.02
CA GLY A 330 -12.77 19.12 -13.84
C GLY A 330 -13.22 19.22 -12.39
N LEU A 331 -13.21 18.09 -11.66
CA LEU A 331 -13.51 18.06 -10.22
C LEU A 331 -12.48 18.86 -9.41
N LEU A 332 -11.20 18.70 -9.69
CA LEU A 332 -10.12 19.35 -8.95
C LEU A 332 -10.08 20.86 -9.15
N GLN A 333 -10.27 21.34 -10.38
CA GLN A 333 -10.13 22.76 -10.72
C GLN A 333 -11.45 23.53 -10.75
N ARG A 334 -12.54 22.93 -11.26
CA ARG A 334 -13.80 23.62 -11.57
C ARG A 334 -14.99 23.23 -10.71
N ASN A 335 -14.86 22.24 -9.82
CA ASN A 335 -15.97 21.66 -9.06
C ASN A 335 -17.03 20.98 -9.94
N GLU A 336 -16.65 20.50 -11.09
CA GLU A 336 -17.55 19.69 -11.90
C GLU A 336 -17.76 18.35 -11.19
N VAL A 337 -19.02 17.99 -10.98
CA VAL A 337 -19.41 16.78 -10.27
C VAL A 337 -20.16 15.89 -11.24
N ASP A 338 -19.65 14.69 -11.47
CA ASP A 338 -20.42 13.64 -12.13
C ASP A 338 -21.05 12.74 -11.07
N LEU A 339 -22.34 12.95 -10.81
CA LEU A 339 -23.12 12.17 -9.84
C LEU A 339 -23.70 10.89 -10.44
N ASP A 340 -23.64 10.73 -11.75
CA ASP A 340 -24.27 9.62 -12.46
C ASP A 340 -23.27 8.50 -12.84
N ARG A 341 -22.02 8.63 -12.42
CA ARG A 341 -20.97 7.66 -12.72
C ARG A 341 -21.21 6.33 -12.02
N ILE A 342 -21.26 5.24 -12.78
CA ILE A 342 -21.40 3.87 -12.28
C ILE A 342 -20.10 3.12 -12.53
N LEU A 343 -19.55 2.54 -11.46
CA LEU A 343 -18.38 1.65 -11.52
C LEU A 343 -18.81 0.21 -11.27
N TYR A 344 -18.29 -0.69 -12.07
CA TYR A 344 -18.56 -2.13 -11.97
C TYR A 344 -17.33 -2.85 -11.43
N PHE A 345 -17.54 -3.67 -10.41
CA PHE A 345 -16.48 -4.48 -9.82
C PHE A 345 -16.84 -5.96 -9.92
N GLU A 346 -15.95 -6.74 -10.50
CA GLU A 346 -16.07 -8.18 -10.57
C GLU A 346 -14.75 -8.82 -10.13
N HIS A 347 -14.82 -9.87 -9.31
CA HIS A 347 -13.65 -10.65 -8.92
C HIS A 347 -14.02 -12.11 -8.75
N MET A 348 -13.43 -12.97 -9.58
CA MET A 348 -13.60 -14.43 -9.60
C MET A 348 -15.01 -14.92 -10.01
N GLY A 349 -15.78 -14.12 -10.72
CA GLY A 349 -17.08 -14.52 -11.29
C GLY A 349 -18.23 -14.46 -10.29
#